data_70e9034eda3810bc37a09627c042d003
#
_entry.id   70e9034eda3810bc37a09627c042d003
#
_cell.length_a   1.000
_cell.length_b   1.000
_cell.length_c   1.000
_cell.angle_alpha   90.00
_cell.angle_beta   90.00
_cell.angle_gamma   90.00
#
_symmetry.space_group_name_H-M   'P 1'
#
loop_
_entity.id
_entity.type
_entity.pdbx_description
1 polymer ?
#
loop_
_entity_poly.entity_id
_entity_poly.type
_entity_poly.pdbx_seq_one_letter_code
_entity_poly.pdbx_strand_id
1 'polypeptide(L)'
;MLPIVMHAGLVALWLATPPPDVPKVVAITTADEASLVDWDRKVSHLVRRGDLKLREEKPSDDGQVRDEWFVQVHDGVPVLGTEVWRQAKGKKTIAIEGSIYPSITLNAKPKLSLQEARVVFITLAKGSPGPSQPPALVILPQPDKFVLVYQARVLAGADLTLYSIDASTGEVVASEPDPNPGQ
;
A
#
# COMPACT_ATOMS: atom_id res chain seq x y z
N MET A 1 -72.38 1.93 0.21
CA MET A 1 -71.26 1.52 1.05
C MET A 1 -70.13 1.01 0.11
N LEU A 2 -69.12 1.85 -0.15
CA LEU A 2 -67.92 1.42 -0.91
C LEU A 2 -66.81 1.04 0.04
N PRO A 3 -66.07 -0.03 -0.17
CA PRO A 3 -64.93 -0.38 0.66
C PRO A 3 -63.67 0.46 0.28
N ILE A 4 -63.06 1.04 1.29
CA ILE A 4 -61.80 1.74 1.19
C ILE A 4 -60.67 0.69 1.11
N VAL A 5 -59.95 0.66 -0.03
CA VAL A 5 -58.77 -0.16 -0.22
C VAL A 5 -57.56 0.64 0.29
N MET A 6 -57.04 0.25 1.44
CA MET A 6 -55.76 0.76 1.94
C MET A 6 -54.57 0.15 1.17
N HIS A 7 -53.89 0.97 0.39
CA HIS A 7 -52.60 0.60 -0.20
C HIS A 7 -51.48 0.79 0.85
N ALA A 8 -50.94 -0.33 1.34
CA ALA A 8 -49.72 -0.31 2.15
C ALA A 8 -48.54 -0.06 1.23
N GLY A 9 -48.01 1.17 1.26
CA GLY A 9 -46.79 1.52 0.54
C GLY A 9 -45.57 0.85 1.20
N LEU A 10 -44.92 -0.08 0.50
CA LEU A 10 -43.63 -0.64 0.86
C LEU A 10 -42.58 0.47 0.70
N VAL A 11 -42.11 1.04 1.81
CA VAL A 11 -40.93 1.91 1.83
C VAL A 11 -39.71 0.99 1.76
N ALA A 12 -39.12 0.87 0.57
CA ALA A 12 -37.84 0.21 0.39
C ALA A 12 -36.75 1.08 1.05
N LEU A 13 -36.25 0.67 2.23
CA LEU A 13 -35.03 1.22 2.79
C LEU A 13 -33.88 0.83 1.87
N TRP A 14 -33.41 1.79 1.07
CA TRP A 14 -32.13 1.70 0.42
C TRP A 14 -31.05 1.78 1.50
N LEU A 15 -30.47 0.62 1.87
CA LEU A 15 -29.23 0.57 2.61
C LEU A 15 -28.15 1.15 1.70
N ALA A 16 -27.87 2.44 1.86
CA ALA A 16 -26.74 3.06 1.20
C ALA A 16 -25.47 2.32 1.66
N THR A 17 -24.81 1.62 0.73
CA THR A 17 -23.48 1.09 0.98
C THR A 17 -22.59 2.27 1.37
N PRO A 18 -21.83 2.19 2.47
CA PRO A 18 -20.91 3.26 2.82
C PRO A 18 -20.00 3.53 1.60
N PRO A 19 -19.67 4.80 1.32
CA PRO A 19 -18.77 5.13 0.23
C PRO A 19 -17.45 4.36 0.43
N PRO A 20 -16.80 3.89 -0.65
CA PRO A 20 -15.52 3.23 -0.55
C PRO A 20 -14.54 4.18 0.17
N ASP A 21 -13.75 3.62 1.10
CA ASP A 21 -12.74 4.40 1.82
C ASP A 21 -11.72 4.94 0.81
N VAL A 22 -11.85 6.22 0.52
CA VAL A 22 -10.89 6.93 -0.32
C VAL A 22 -9.55 6.95 0.42
N PRO A 23 -8.45 6.52 -0.22
CA PRO A 23 -7.13 6.55 0.37
C PRO A 23 -6.77 7.95 0.86
N LYS A 24 -6.64 8.11 2.18
CA LYS A 24 -6.26 9.37 2.80
C LYS A 24 -4.90 9.20 3.45
N VAL A 25 -3.87 9.73 2.81
CA VAL A 25 -2.53 9.78 3.38
C VAL A 25 -2.48 10.78 4.54
N VAL A 26 -1.80 10.40 5.61
CA VAL A 26 -1.49 11.29 6.73
C VAL A 26 0.02 11.47 6.78
N ALA A 27 0.46 12.72 6.62
CA ALA A 27 1.85 13.07 6.79
C ALA A 27 2.22 13.05 8.30
N ILE A 28 3.38 12.50 8.59
CA ILE A 28 3.99 12.50 9.92
C ILE A 28 4.99 13.64 9.95
N THR A 29 4.72 14.66 10.74
CA THR A 29 5.62 15.79 10.96
C THR A 29 5.74 16.05 12.46
N THR A 30 6.96 16.29 12.93
CA THR A 30 7.25 16.57 14.33
C THR A 30 7.72 18.02 14.49
N ALA A 31 6.75 18.91 14.69
CA ALA A 31 7.02 20.36 14.83
C ALA A 31 7.54 20.73 16.24
N ASP A 32 7.23 19.89 17.24
CA ASP A 32 7.57 20.10 18.65
C ASP A 32 7.73 18.77 19.41
N GLU A 33 8.18 18.85 20.65
CA GLU A 33 8.41 17.66 21.49
C GLU A 33 7.10 16.88 21.78
N ALA A 34 5.98 17.57 21.91
CA ALA A 34 4.70 16.90 22.19
C ALA A 34 4.23 16.08 20.98
N SER A 35 4.35 16.63 19.79
CA SER A 35 4.04 15.89 18.54
C SER A 35 5.00 14.72 18.31
N LEU A 36 6.29 14.88 18.64
CA LEU A 36 7.25 13.77 18.58
C LEU A 36 6.87 12.62 19.50
N VAL A 37 6.51 12.89 20.76
CA VAL A 37 6.11 11.87 21.75
C VAL A 37 4.83 11.16 21.29
N ASP A 38 3.86 11.89 20.73
CA ASP A 38 2.61 11.29 20.25
C ASP A 38 2.86 10.38 19.04
N TRP A 39 3.65 10.84 18.07
CA TRP A 39 4.01 10.04 16.91
C TRP A 39 4.88 8.84 17.28
N ASP A 40 5.83 8.97 18.18
CA ASP A 40 6.64 7.84 18.64
C ASP A 40 5.77 6.73 19.25
N ARG A 41 4.77 7.11 20.05
CA ARG A 41 3.79 6.16 20.60
C ARG A 41 2.98 5.46 19.51
N LYS A 42 2.48 6.23 18.52
CA LYS A 42 1.70 5.69 17.38
C LYS A 42 2.54 4.75 16.53
N VAL A 43 3.73 5.17 16.10
CA VAL A 43 4.65 4.36 15.30
C VAL A 43 5.04 3.08 16.05
N SER A 44 5.42 3.19 17.31
CA SER A 44 5.73 2.01 18.14
C SER A 44 4.54 1.07 18.31
N HIS A 45 3.32 1.58 18.35
CA HIS A 45 2.11 0.75 18.36
C HIS A 45 1.91 0.01 17.03
N LEU A 46 2.04 0.69 15.90
CA LEU A 46 1.92 0.10 14.56
C LEU A 46 2.99 -0.97 14.31
N VAL A 47 4.22 -0.73 14.76
CA VAL A 47 5.31 -1.74 14.69
C VAL A 47 4.96 -2.98 15.50
N ARG A 48 4.46 -2.84 16.74
CA ARG A 48 4.05 -3.98 17.56
C ARG A 48 2.89 -4.78 16.98
N ARG A 49 1.96 -4.12 16.28
CA ARG A 49 0.85 -4.76 15.58
C ARG A 49 1.29 -5.45 14.28
N GLY A 50 2.47 -5.11 13.75
CA GLY A 50 2.94 -5.56 12.47
C GLY A 50 2.39 -4.77 11.27
N ASP A 51 1.76 -3.61 11.52
CA ASP A 51 1.26 -2.68 10.49
C ASP A 51 2.39 -1.82 9.90
N LEU A 52 3.50 -1.70 10.62
CA LEU A 52 4.78 -1.17 10.14
C LEU A 52 5.87 -2.22 10.29
N LYS A 53 6.60 -2.49 9.21
CA LYS A 53 7.75 -3.40 9.20
C LYS A 53 9.04 -2.63 8.96
N LEU A 54 10.05 -2.92 9.78
CA LEU A 54 11.39 -2.40 9.57
C LEU A 54 11.92 -2.92 8.23
N ARG A 55 12.28 -2.01 7.34
CA ARG A 55 12.90 -2.29 6.04
C ARG A 55 14.42 -2.18 6.12
N GLU A 56 14.88 -1.15 6.80
CA GLU A 56 16.30 -0.83 6.88
C GLU A 56 16.63 -0.18 8.23
N GLU A 57 17.81 -0.46 8.75
CA GLU A 57 18.39 0.19 9.93
C GLU A 57 19.83 0.56 9.62
N LYS A 58 20.21 1.81 9.91
CA LYS A 58 21.58 2.29 9.76
C LYS A 58 22.05 3.01 11.02
N PRO A 59 23.18 2.63 11.61
CA PRO A 59 23.79 3.46 12.64
C PRO A 59 24.39 4.72 12.01
N SER A 60 24.45 5.82 12.79
CA SER A 60 25.28 6.96 12.45
C SER A 60 26.77 6.61 12.53
N ASP A 61 27.62 7.42 11.89
CA ASP A 61 29.08 7.19 11.86
C ASP A 61 29.71 7.10 13.25
N ASP A 62 29.17 7.81 14.25
CA ASP A 62 29.60 7.78 15.65
C ASP A 62 28.94 6.67 16.48
N GLY A 63 27.99 5.92 15.88
CA GLY A 63 27.24 4.85 16.53
C GLY A 63 26.29 5.29 17.66
N GLN A 64 26.11 6.59 17.88
CA GLN A 64 25.24 7.10 18.95
C GLN A 64 23.78 7.19 18.53
N VAL A 65 23.53 7.36 17.26
CA VAL A 65 22.22 7.52 16.67
C VAL A 65 21.95 6.36 15.71
N ARG A 66 20.69 6.00 15.56
CA ARG A 66 20.24 4.94 14.65
C ARG A 66 19.07 5.48 13.84
N ASP A 67 19.18 5.36 12.53
CA ASP A 67 18.11 5.63 11.57
C ASP A 67 17.38 4.34 11.23
N GLU A 68 16.07 4.36 11.28
CA GLU A 68 15.18 3.23 11.02
C GLU A 68 14.16 3.62 9.97
N TRP A 69 14.05 2.83 8.89
CA TRP A 69 13.06 3.00 7.84
C TRP A 69 12.03 1.88 7.92
N PHE A 70 10.77 2.26 8.03
CA PHE A 70 9.65 1.34 8.08
C PHE A 70 8.80 1.51 6.83
N VAL A 71 8.21 0.40 6.38
CA VAL A 71 7.16 0.37 5.35
C VAL A 71 5.85 -0.06 5.99
N GLN A 72 4.75 0.56 5.56
CA GLN A 72 3.43 0.14 6.01
C GLN A 72 3.04 -1.16 5.31
N VAL A 73 2.39 -2.04 6.07
CA VAL A 73 1.80 -3.28 5.56
C VAL A 73 0.35 -3.39 6.01
N HIS A 74 -0.48 -4.04 5.20
CA HIS A 74 -1.85 -4.38 5.55
C HIS A 74 -2.06 -5.87 5.23
N ASP A 75 -2.47 -6.65 6.22
CA ASP A 75 -2.54 -8.12 6.13
C ASP A 75 -1.25 -8.77 5.60
N GLY A 76 -0.10 -8.20 5.93
CA GLY A 76 1.20 -8.66 5.49
C GLY A 76 1.66 -8.19 4.12
N VAL A 77 0.81 -7.47 3.36
CA VAL A 77 1.12 -6.93 2.03
C VAL A 77 1.60 -5.48 2.13
N PRO A 78 2.75 -5.13 1.52
CA PRO A 78 3.26 -3.76 1.54
C PRO A 78 2.32 -2.77 0.87
N VAL A 79 2.25 -1.56 1.42
CA VAL A 79 1.47 -0.43 0.87
C VAL A 79 2.44 0.54 0.18
N LEU A 80 2.24 0.77 -1.11
CA LEU A 80 3.11 1.65 -1.89
C LEU A 80 2.95 3.12 -1.47
N GLY A 81 4.03 3.89 -1.64
CA GLY A 81 4.04 5.31 -1.34
C GLY A 81 4.00 5.63 0.16
N THR A 82 4.24 4.64 1.03
CA THR A 82 4.34 4.84 2.47
C THR A 82 5.74 4.54 2.95
N GLU A 83 6.30 5.44 3.72
CA GLU A 83 7.54 5.26 4.44
C GLU A 83 7.50 6.05 5.73
N VAL A 84 8.01 5.47 6.79
CA VAL A 84 8.24 6.17 8.06
C VAL A 84 9.72 6.04 8.40
N TRP A 85 10.39 7.16 8.49
CA TRP A 85 11.73 7.26 9.03
C TRP A 85 11.68 7.66 10.50
N ARG A 86 12.45 6.97 11.34
CA ARG A 86 12.62 7.27 12.75
C ARG A 86 14.10 7.33 13.07
N GLN A 87 14.50 8.37 13.78
CA GLN A 87 15.82 8.51 14.34
C GLN A 87 15.79 8.32 15.85
N ALA A 88 16.65 7.46 16.37
CA ALA A 88 16.72 7.13 17.78
C ALA A 88 18.14 7.26 18.34
N LYS A 89 18.27 7.84 19.55
CA LYS A 89 19.50 7.87 20.36
C LYS A 89 19.32 6.97 21.58
N GLY A 90 19.96 5.83 21.55
CA GLY A 90 19.70 4.78 22.53
C GLY A 90 18.25 4.30 22.48
N LYS A 91 17.47 4.52 23.55
CA LYS A 91 16.03 4.19 23.62
C LYS A 91 15.12 5.38 23.34
N LYS A 92 15.66 6.59 23.15
CA LYS A 92 14.89 7.81 22.95
C LYS A 92 14.78 8.12 21.46
N THR A 93 13.58 8.24 20.95
CA THR A 93 13.31 8.80 19.63
C THR A 93 13.59 10.31 19.65
N ILE A 94 14.30 10.79 18.63
CA ILE A 94 14.70 12.20 18.49
C ILE A 94 14.10 12.86 17.25
N ALA A 95 13.69 12.08 16.23
CA ALA A 95 12.95 12.54 15.08
C ALA A 95 12.08 11.43 14.48
N ILE A 96 10.95 11.80 13.89
CA ILE A 96 10.09 10.91 13.08
C ILE A 96 9.51 11.73 11.95
N GLU A 97 9.58 11.19 10.74
CA GLU A 97 8.97 11.78 9.54
C GLU A 97 8.41 10.68 8.65
N GLY A 98 7.50 11.03 7.75
CA GLY A 98 6.97 10.09 6.77
C GLY A 98 5.50 10.24 6.46
N SER A 99 4.90 9.13 6.02
CA SER A 99 3.48 9.07 5.69
C SER A 99 2.90 7.68 5.89
N ILE A 100 1.64 7.64 6.29
CA ILE A 100 0.86 6.41 6.45
C ILE A 100 -0.58 6.61 5.96
N TYR A 101 -1.25 5.49 5.66
CA TYR A 101 -2.70 5.41 5.49
C TYR A 101 -3.31 4.83 6.76
N PRO A 102 -4.03 5.61 7.59
CA PRO A 102 -4.56 5.14 8.89
C PRO A 102 -5.67 4.10 8.75
N SER A 103 -6.35 4.08 7.61
CA SER A 103 -7.45 3.14 7.33
C SER A 103 -7.25 2.51 5.97
N ILE A 104 -7.23 1.18 5.92
CA ILE A 104 -7.19 0.38 4.69
C ILE A 104 -8.22 -0.73 4.86
N THR A 105 -9.27 -0.73 4.02
CA THR A 105 -10.37 -1.70 4.07
C THR A 105 -10.31 -2.74 2.95
N LEU A 106 -9.17 -2.81 2.28
CA LEU A 106 -8.94 -3.76 1.19
C LEU A 106 -8.77 -5.19 1.72
N ASN A 107 -9.40 -6.17 1.05
CA ASN A 107 -9.05 -7.57 1.23
C ASN A 107 -7.71 -7.87 0.50
N ALA A 108 -6.66 -8.14 1.24
CA ALA A 108 -5.31 -8.36 0.72
C ALA A 108 -5.07 -9.80 0.21
N LYS A 109 -6.13 -10.56 -0.11
CA LYS A 109 -6.01 -11.90 -0.69
C LYS A 109 -6.16 -11.84 -2.21
N PRO A 110 -5.11 -12.16 -2.98
CA PRO A 110 -5.18 -12.18 -4.43
C PRO A 110 -6.09 -13.34 -4.90
N LYS A 111 -6.79 -13.15 -6.04
CA LYS A 111 -7.51 -14.22 -6.72
C LYS A 111 -6.61 -14.95 -7.72
N LEU A 112 -5.70 -14.21 -8.37
CA LEU A 112 -4.68 -14.81 -9.22
C LEU A 112 -3.55 -15.36 -8.35
N SER A 113 -3.10 -16.55 -8.68
CA SER A 113 -1.86 -17.08 -8.14
C SER A 113 -0.65 -16.32 -8.71
N LEU A 114 0.49 -16.39 -8.04
CA LEU A 114 1.74 -15.81 -8.52
C LEU A 114 2.12 -16.33 -9.92
N GLN A 115 1.82 -17.60 -10.21
CA GLN A 115 2.11 -18.21 -11.51
C GLN A 115 1.22 -17.64 -12.61
N GLU A 116 -0.07 -17.45 -12.36
CA GLU A 116 -0.98 -16.82 -13.32
C GLU A 116 -0.58 -15.36 -13.58
N ALA A 117 -0.25 -14.60 -12.53
CA ALA A 117 0.28 -13.24 -12.68
C ALA A 117 1.56 -13.20 -13.54
N ARG A 118 2.48 -14.17 -13.33
CA ARG A 118 3.70 -14.29 -14.15
C ARG A 118 3.40 -14.51 -15.63
N VAL A 119 2.40 -15.33 -15.97
CA VAL A 119 1.97 -15.55 -17.35
C VAL A 119 1.48 -14.24 -18.00
N VAL A 120 0.71 -13.42 -17.25
CA VAL A 120 0.29 -12.11 -17.75
C VAL A 120 1.50 -11.23 -18.07
N PHE A 121 2.50 -11.15 -17.19
CA PHE A 121 3.70 -10.35 -17.42
C PHE A 121 4.54 -10.86 -18.61
N ILE A 122 4.62 -12.17 -18.82
CA ILE A 122 5.27 -12.75 -20.01
C ILE A 122 4.55 -12.31 -21.29
N THR A 123 3.21 -12.25 -21.27
CA THR A 123 2.43 -11.76 -22.41
C THR A 123 2.70 -10.28 -22.69
N LEU A 124 2.83 -9.46 -21.64
CA LEU A 124 3.16 -8.04 -21.77
C LEU A 124 4.59 -7.81 -22.33
N ALA A 125 5.49 -8.76 -22.15
CA ALA A 125 6.87 -8.68 -22.64
C ALA A 125 7.00 -8.80 -24.17
N LYS A 126 5.93 -9.14 -24.90
CA LYS A 126 5.86 -9.18 -26.37
C LYS A 126 7.03 -9.95 -27.04
N GLY A 127 7.37 -11.12 -26.49
CA GLY A 127 8.46 -11.95 -27.03
C GLY A 127 9.82 -11.71 -26.40
N SER A 128 9.98 -10.72 -25.53
CA SER A 128 11.16 -10.58 -24.66
C SER A 128 11.09 -11.60 -23.50
N PRO A 129 12.20 -11.91 -22.83
CA PRO A 129 12.15 -12.67 -21.59
C PRO A 129 11.18 -12.00 -20.60
N GLY A 130 10.35 -12.78 -19.96
CA GLY A 130 9.46 -12.25 -18.91
C GLY A 130 10.25 -11.63 -17.74
N PRO A 131 9.57 -11.24 -16.65
CA PRO A 131 10.22 -10.58 -15.52
C PRO A 131 11.34 -11.45 -14.97
N SER A 132 12.51 -10.83 -14.74
CA SER A 132 13.71 -11.51 -14.20
C SER A 132 13.54 -11.88 -12.73
N GLN A 133 12.65 -11.19 -12.01
CA GLN A 133 12.30 -11.45 -10.63
C GLN A 133 10.82 -11.84 -10.49
N PRO A 134 10.45 -12.61 -9.47
CA PRO A 134 9.05 -12.91 -9.21
C PRO A 134 8.23 -11.63 -9.02
N PRO A 135 7.00 -11.56 -9.57
CA PRO A 135 6.11 -10.45 -9.31
C PRO A 135 5.88 -10.25 -7.81
N ALA A 136 5.93 -9.00 -7.35
CA ALA A 136 5.67 -8.63 -5.97
C ALA A 136 4.18 -8.30 -5.78
N LEU A 137 3.56 -8.86 -4.74
CA LEU A 137 2.20 -8.48 -4.35
C LEU A 137 2.28 -7.22 -3.47
N VAL A 138 1.57 -6.16 -3.86
CA VAL A 138 1.57 -4.87 -3.16
C VAL A 138 0.19 -4.23 -3.20
N ILE A 139 -0.06 -3.28 -2.30
CA ILE A 139 -1.27 -2.45 -2.31
C ILE A 139 -0.91 -1.11 -2.96
N LEU A 140 -1.60 -0.79 -4.04
CA LEU A 140 -1.45 0.46 -4.78
C LEU A 140 -2.58 1.42 -4.37
N PRO A 141 -2.28 2.53 -3.67
CA PRO A 141 -3.25 3.60 -3.45
C PRO A 141 -3.55 4.32 -4.77
N GLN A 142 -4.83 4.44 -5.10
CA GLN A 142 -5.33 5.26 -6.20
C GLN A 142 -6.15 6.43 -5.62
N PRO A 143 -6.51 7.44 -6.38
CA PRO A 143 -7.24 8.59 -5.88
C PRO A 143 -8.57 8.28 -5.18
N ASP A 144 -9.21 7.18 -5.56
CA ASP A 144 -10.56 6.79 -5.12
C ASP A 144 -10.61 5.46 -4.35
N LYS A 145 -9.53 4.66 -4.37
CA LYS A 145 -9.53 3.33 -3.77
C LYS A 145 -8.12 2.77 -3.55
N PHE A 146 -8.01 1.73 -2.75
CA PHE A 146 -6.85 0.84 -2.73
C PHE A 146 -7.06 -0.31 -3.72
N VAL A 147 -6.01 -0.69 -4.44
CA VAL A 147 -6.02 -1.83 -5.35
C VAL A 147 -4.92 -2.81 -4.96
N LEU A 148 -5.27 -4.09 -4.84
CA LEU A 148 -4.28 -5.15 -4.69
C LEU A 148 -3.71 -5.49 -6.06
N VAL A 149 -2.41 -5.33 -6.24
CA VAL A 149 -1.75 -5.54 -7.53
C VAL A 149 -0.54 -6.46 -7.41
N TYR A 150 -0.25 -7.17 -8.47
CA TYR A 150 1.10 -7.68 -8.70
C TYR A 150 1.92 -6.67 -9.48
N GLN A 151 3.15 -6.43 -9.05
CA GLN A 151 4.11 -5.58 -9.76
C GLN A 151 5.28 -6.41 -10.29
N ALA A 152 5.71 -6.10 -11.51
CA ALA A 152 6.92 -6.66 -12.08
C ALA A 152 7.58 -5.70 -13.05
N ARG A 153 8.91 -5.75 -13.11
CA ARG A 153 9.72 -5.12 -14.14
C ARG A 153 9.73 -6.01 -15.38
N VAL A 154 9.32 -5.46 -16.50
CA VAL A 154 9.20 -6.18 -17.77
C VAL A 154 9.96 -5.41 -18.84
N LEU A 155 10.86 -6.10 -19.55
CA LEU A 155 11.49 -5.56 -20.72
C LEU A 155 10.51 -5.69 -21.90
N ALA A 156 9.97 -4.57 -22.37
CA ALA A 156 9.08 -4.49 -23.52
C ALA A 156 9.81 -3.82 -24.69
N GLY A 157 10.45 -4.62 -25.53
CA GLY A 157 11.37 -4.10 -26.54
C GLY A 157 12.70 -3.63 -25.92
N ALA A 158 13.04 -2.35 -26.07
CA ALA A 158 14.24 -1.75 -25.46
C ALA A 158 13.99 -1.12 -24.09
N ASP A 159 12.72 -0.95 -23.70
CA ASP A 159 12.33 -0.18 -22.50
C ASP A 159 11.99 -1.11 -21.34
N LEU A 160 12.65 -0.87 -20.20
CA LEU A 160 12.30 -1.53 -18.96
C LEU A 160 11.12 -0.76 -18.30
N THR A 161 10.00 -1.45 -18.15
CA THR A 161 8.75 -0.87 -17.66
C THR A 161 8.30 -1.58 -16.39
N LEU A 162 7.93 -0.83 -15.35
CA LEU A 162 7.27 -1.35 -14.17
C LEU A 162 5.76 -1.44 -14.46
N TYR A 163 5.24 -2.65 -14.52
CA TYR A 163 3.81 -2.91 -14.66
C TYR A 163 3.19 -3.26 -13.34
N SER A 164 1.98 -2.76 -13.11
CA SER A 164 1.09 -3.19 -12.04
C SER A 164 -0.17 -3.79 -12.66
N ILE A 165 -0.49 -5.04 -12.34
CA ILE A 165 -1.71 -5.71 -12.76
C ILE A 165 -2.61 -5.98 -11.57
N ASP A 166 -3.92 -5.85 -11.74
CA ASP A 166 -4.90 -6.19 -10.71
C ASP A 166 -4.77 -7.66 -10.30
N ALA A 167 -4.60 -7.91 -9.01
CA ALA A 167 -4.39 -9.25 -8.48
C ALA A 167 -5.65 -10.15 -8.51
N SER A 168 -6.78 -9.63 -8.99
CA SER A 168 -8.03 -10.38 -9.17
C SER A 168 -8.37 -10.65 -10.62
N THR A 169 -8.05 -9.72 -11.54
CA THR A 169 -8.44 -9.79 -12.95
C THR A 169 -7.26 -10.00 -13.90
N GLY A 170 -6.04 -9.61 -13.51
CA GLY A 170 -4.87 -9.59 -14.38
C GLY A 170 -4.80 -8.40 -15.33
N GLU A 171 -5.75 -7.47 -15.25
CA GLU A 171 -5.75 -6.26 -16.07
C GLU A 171 -4.64 -5.30 -15.64
N VAL A 172 -4.03 -4.59 -16.61
CA VAL A 172 -3.03 -3.57 -16.31
C VAL A 172 -3.70 -2.38 -15.65
N VAL A 173 -3.30 -2.08 -14.42
CA VAL A 173 -3.79 -0.96 -13.62
C VAL A 173 -2.89 0.28 -13.78
N ALA A 174 -1.58 0.04 -13.90
CA ALA A 174 -0.60 1.10 -14.12
C ALA A 174 0.62 0.54 -14.87
N SER A 175 1.26 1.41 -15.64
CA SER A 175 2.55 1.13 -16.27
C SER A 175 3.37 2.41 -16.30
N GLU A 176 4.63 2.34 -15.91
CA GLU A 176 5.54 3.48 -15.89
C GLU A 176 6.96 3.02 -16.28
N PRO A 177 7.78 3.88 -16.90
CA PRO A 177 9.18 3.59 -17.09
C PRO A 177 9.82 3.20 -15.75
N ASP A 178 10.69 2.18 -15.75
CA ASP A 178 11.35 1.78 -14.50
C ASP A 178 12.21 2.94 -13.97
N PRO A 179 11.97 3.43 -12.75
CA PRO A 179 12.75 4.52 -12.18
C PRO A 179 14.21 4.13 -11.89
N ASN A 180 14.52 2.82 -11.86
CA ASN A 180 15.85 2.28 -11.54
C ASN A 180 16.29 1.22 -12.57
N PRO A 181 16.51 1.58 -13.84
CA PRO A 181 16.77 0.60 -14.90
C PRO A 181 18.09 -0.18 -14.76
N GLY A 182 18.92 0.12 -13.77
CA GLY A 182 20.24 -0.50 -13.55
C GLY A 182 20.38 -1.31 -12.25
N GLN A 183 19.29 -1.59 -11.55
CA GLN A 183 19.31 -2.38 -10.30
C GLN A 183 18.68 -3.75 -10.47
#